data_433691b2affb1b6f7819b103886c7352
#
_entry.id   433691b2affb1b6f7819b103886c7352
#
_cell.length_a   1.000
_cell.length_b   1.000
_cell.length_c   1.000
_cell.angle_alpha   90.00
_cell.angle_beta   90.00
_cell.angle_gamma   90.00
#
_symmetry.space_group_name_H-M   'P 1'
#
loop_
_entity.id
_entity.type
_entity.pdbx_description
1 polymer ?
#
loop_
_entity_poly.entity_id
_entity_poly.type
_entity_poly.pdbx_seq_one_letter_code
_entity_poly.pdbx_strand_id
1 'polypeptide(L)'
;HALERPTAPLLDPTAFKQAMRNTAASVNVITCAADDGDYGMTATAFTSITADPPTVLIAINQSASLHAHLLAQRRFCVNVLRADAQELASDFAGRLPPEQRFGEHAWHRLPSGNPALEASSAGFDCEVRELSQVGSHLVIIAEVQHCWHSAHAPLLYSNGRYGQFA
;
A
#
# COMPACT_ATOMS: atom_id res chain seq x y z
N HIS A 1 -5.46 -34.31 6.36
CA HIS A 1 -4.06 -34.64 6.61
C HIS A 1 -3.22 -33.38 6.62
N ALA A 2 -2.65 -33.05 7.78
CA ALA A 2 -1.59 -32.06 7.80
C ALA A 2 -0.39 -32.64 7.04
N LEU A 3 0.03 -31.98 5.97
CA LEU A 3 1.28 -32.31 5.31
C LEU A 3 2.40 -32.05 6.31
N GLU A 4 3.06 -33.11 6.75
CA GLU A 4 4.27 -32.98 7.56
C GLU A 4 5.29 -32.19 6.73
N ARG A 5 5.66 -31.02 7.24
CA ARG A 5 6.72 -30.23 6.60
C ARG A 5 8.06 -30.92 6.86
N PRO A 6 8.89 -31.13 5.81
CA PRO A 6 10.24 -31.56 6.05
C PRO A 6 10.95 -30.57 6.98
N THR A 7 11.74 -31.06 7.91
CA THR A 7 12.58 -30.26 8.84
C THR A 7 13.76 -29.66 8.06
N ALA A 8 13.48 -28.79 7.08
CA ALA A 8 14.52 -28.04 6.38
C ALA A 8 14.94 -26.83 7.24
N PRO A 9 16.21 -26.43 7.22
CA PRO A 9 16.63 -25.18 7.87
C PRO A 9 15.85 -24.00 7.25
N LEU A 10 15.56 -22.98 8.07
CA LEU A 10 14.90 -21.76 7.61
C LEU A 10 15.77 -21.09 6.52
N LEU A 11 15.10 -20.57 5.49
CA LEU A 11 15.76 -19.80 4.45
C LEU A 11 16.36 -18.52 5.05
N ASP A 12 17.57 -18.16 4.62
CA ASP A 12 18.20 -16.91 4.97
C ASP A 12 17.35 -15.72 4.46
N PRO A 13 16.95 -14.78 5.34
CA PRO A 13 16.20 -13.60 4.90
C PRO A 13 16.85 -12.80 3.79
N THR A 14 18.19 -12.76 3.73
CA THR A 14 18.92 -12.08 2.66
C THR A 14 18.70 -12.72 1.31
N ALA A 15 18.71 -14.04 1.24
CA ALA A 15 18.42 -14.77 0.00
C ALA A 15 16.99 -14.52 -0.50
N PHE A 16 16.03 -14.50 0.41
CA PHE A 16 14.64 -14.16 0.09
C PHE A 16 14.50 -12.75 -0.47
N LYS A 17 15.11 -11.75 0.18
CA LYS A 17 15.07 -10.35 -0.26
C LYS A 17 15.70 -10.17 -1.64
N GLN A 18 16.81 -10.86 -1.91
CA GLN A 18 17.48 -10.81 -3.21
C GLN A 18 16.59 -11.36 -4.32
N ALA A 19 15.90 -12.46 -4.08
CA ALA A 19 14.97 -13.03 -5.04
C ALA A 19 13.77 -12.10 -5.29
N MET A 20 13.21 -11.52 -4.23
CA MET A 20 12.09 -10.58 -4.32
C MET A 20 12.43 -9.31 -5.08
N ARG A 21 13.70 -8.89 -5.10
CA ARG A 21 14.14 -7.73 -5.88
C ARG A 21 13.91 -7.88 -7.38
N ASN A 22 13.81 -9.09 -7.89
CA ASN A 22 13.56 -9.36 -9.31
C ASN A 22 12.06 -9.33 -9.67
N THR A 23 11.19 -9.11 -8.71
CA THR A 23 9.77 -8.90 -8.98
C THR A 23 9.51 -7.42 -9.23
N ALA A 24 8.48 -7.13 -10.02
CA ALA A 24 8.00 -5.77 -10.25
C ALA A 24 6.66 -5.56 -9.57
N ALA A 25 6.45 -4.37 -9.01
CA ALA A 25 5.20 -4.01 -8.37
C ALA A 25 4.81 -2.58 -8.73
N SER A 26 3.51 -2.29 -8.70
CA SER A 26 3.05 -0.90 -8.71
C SER A 26 3.46 -0.20 -7.43
N VAL A 27 3.70 1.10 -7.51
CA VAL A 27 3.97 1.93 -6.34
C VAL A 27 2.68 2.63 -5.93
N ASN A 28 2.32 2.48 -4.67
CA ASN A 28 1.07 2.98 -4.13
C ASN A 28 1.33 3.84 -2.90
N VAL A 29 0.46 4.82 -2.67
CA VAL A 29 0.38 5.50 -1.38
C VAL A 29 -0.91 5.06 -0.70
N ILE A 30 -0.76 4.48 0.49
CA ILE A 30 -1.89 4.10 1.35
C ILE A 30 -2.20 5.30 2.22
N THR A 31 -3.45 5.75 2.23
CA THR A 31 -3.90 6.91 3.01
C THR A 31 -5.02 6.55 3.96
N CYS A 32 -5.06 7.24 5.09
CA CYS A 32 -6.08 7.04 6.12
C CYS A 32 -6.37 8.37 6.83
N ALA A 33 -7.64 8.71 6.95
CA ALA A 33 -8.06 9.81 7.82
C ALA A 33 -8.19 9.30 9.24
N ALA A 34 -7.43 9.89 10.15
CA ALA A 34 -7.50 9.63 11.58
C ALA A 34 -8.13 10.82 12.31
N ASP A 35 -8.38 10.67 13.62
CA ASP A 35 -9.04 11.70 14.41
C ASP A 35 -8.22 13.00 14.49
N ASP A 36 -6.89 12.87 14.45
CA ASP A 36 -5.95 14.00 14.59
C ASP A 36 -5.31 14.45 13.28
N GLY A 37 -5.70 13.88 12.13
CA GLY A 37 -5.17 14.27 10.83
C GLY A 37 -5.09 13.13 9.84
N ASP A 38 -4.49 13.40 8.70
CA ASP A 38 -4.30 12.44 7.63
C ASP A 38 -2.93 11.77 7.74
N TYR A 39 -2.90 10.45 7.48
CA TYR A 39 -1.68 9.66 7.48
C TYR A 39 -1.55 8.90 6.18
N GLY A 40 -0.32 8.69 5.74
CA GLY A 40 -0.05 7.97 4.51
C GLY A 40 1.37 7.45 4.43
N MET A 41 1.53 6.38 3.67
CA MET A 41 2.84 5.79 3.39
C MET A 41 2.88 5.18 2.01
N THR A 42 4.08 5.16 1.42
CA THR A 42 4.34 4.43 0.19
C THR A 42 4.44 2.94 0.47
N ALA A 43 3.77 2.13 -0.34
CA ALA A 43 3.78 0.67 -0.22
C ALA A 43 3.70 0.03 -1.60
N THR A 44 4.38 -1.11 -1.75
CA THR A 44 4.29 -1.96 -2.95
C THR A 44 3.46 -3.23 -2.69
N ALA A 45 3.27 -3.62 -1.44
CA ALA A 45 2.51 -4.82 -1.08
C ALA A 45 1.00 -4.58 -1.22
N PHE A 46 0.51 -4.70 -2.43
CA PHE A 46 -0.89 -4.50 -2.80
C PHE A 46 -1.26 -5.50 -3.91
N THR A 47 -2.35 -6.23 -3.72
CA THR A 47 -2.86 -7.14 -4.73
C THR A 47 -4.37 -7.35 -4.61
N SER A 48 -5.01 -7.69 -5.72
CA SER A 48 -6.41 -8.12 -5.72
C SER A 48 -6.53 -9.57 -5.26
N ILE A 49 -7.60 -9.89 -4.55
CA ILE A 49 -7.92 -11.24 -4.09
C ILE A 49 -9.04 -11.83 -4.94
N THR A 50 -10.17 -11.13 -5.03
CA THR A 50 -11.36 -11.56 -5.77
C THR A 50 -12.14 -10.34 -6.24
N ALA A 51 -12.92 -10.50 -7.30
CA ALA A 51 -13.75 -9.44 -7.85
C ALA A 51 -15.17 -9.42 -7.27
N ASP A 52 -15.63 -10.51 -6.66
CA ASP A 52 -16.97 -10.61 -6.10
C ASP A 52 -16.96 -11.33 -4.74
N PRO A 53 -17.05 -10.60 -3.63
CA PRO A 53 -17.01 -9.13 -3.52
C PRO A 53 -15.61 -8.57 -3.85
N PRO A 54 -15.50 -7.32 -4.32
CA PRO A 54 -14.20 -6.76 -4.67
C PRO A 54 -13.29 -6.63 -3.44
N THR A 55 -12.25 -7.42 -3.41
CA THR A 55 -11.39 -7.61 -2.24
C THR A 55 -9.93 -7.46 -2.61
N VAL A 56 -9.21 -6.73 -1.78
CA VAL A 56 -7.76 -6.49 -1.93
C VAL A 56 -7.02 -6.87 -0.66
N LEU A 57 -5.71 -7.05 -0.81
CA LEU A 57 -4.79 -7.28 0.29
C LEU A 57 -3.68 -6.22 0.24
N ILE A 58 -3.36 -5.67 1.41
CA ILE A 58 -2.14 -4.89 1.63
C ILE A 58 -1.35 -5.47 2.81
N ALA A 59 -0.06 -5.20 2.85
CA ALA A 59 0.78 -5.53 4.00
C ALA A 59 1.61 -4.31 4.39
N ILE A 60 1.61 -3.96 5.67
CA ILE A 60 2.34 -2.82 6.20
C ILE A 60 3.22 -3.22 7.38
N ASN A 61 4.39 -2.61 7.50
CA ASN A 61 5.26 -2.85 8.64
C ASN A 61 4.64 -2.29 9.92
N GLN A 62 4.70 -3.06 11.00
CA GLN A 62 4.18 -2.64 12.31
C GLN A 62 4.86 -1.38 12.86
N SER A 63 6.08 -1.06 12.40
CA SER A 63 6.80 0.15 12.78
C SER A 63 6.36 1.40 12.01
N ALA A 64 5.53 1.26 10.97
CA ALA A 64 5.03 2.40 10.21
C ALA A 64 4.06 3.24 11.05
N SER A 65 4.12 4.57 10.90
CA SER A 65 3.20 5.49 11.60
C SER A 65 1.73 5.21 11.27
N LEU A 66 1.46 4.71 10.07
CA LEU A 66 0.11 4.38 9.61
C LEU A 66 -0.50 3.17 10.34
N HIS A 67 0.32 2.28 10.88
CA HIS A 67 -0.13 1.00 11.46
C HIS A 67 -1.22 1.18 12.53
N ALA A 68 -0.96 2.03 13.53
CA ALA A 68 -1.91 2.27 14.62
C ALA A 68 -3.22 2.87 14.11
N HIS A 69 -3.16 3.74 13.10
CA HIS A 69 -4.33 4.40 12.53
C HIS A 69 -5.19 3.43 11.72
N LEU A 70 -4.59 2.50 10.99
CA LEU A 70 -5.34 1.44 10.31
C LEU A 70 -6.04 0.50 11.28
N LEU A 71 -5.40 0.15 12.38
CA LEU A 71 -6.03 -0.64 13.44
C LEU A 71 -7.23 0.07 14.05
N ALA A 72 -7.14 1.38 14.27
CA ALA A 72 -8.19 2.17 14.90
C ALA A 72 -9.34 2.48 13.93
N GLN A 73 -9.04 2.91 12.72
CA GLN A 73 -10.03 3.42 11.77
C GLN A 73 -10.68 2.32 10.93
N ARG A 74 -9.99 1.22 10.68
CA ARG A 74 -10.48 0.08 9.90
C ARG A 74 -10.89 0.44 8.46
N ARG A 75 -10.30 1.48 7.90
CA ARG A 75 -10.52 1.93 6.53
C ARG A 75 -9.29 2.65 5.99
N PHE A 76 -9.06 2.56 4.70
CA PHE A 76 -7.93 3.18 4.03
C PHE A 76 -8.21 3.35 2.54
N CYS A 77 -7.43 4.19 1.89
CA CYS A 77 -7.46 4.34 0.44
C CYS A 77 -6.11 3.92 -0.15
N VAL A 78 -6.14 3.12 -1.21
CA VAL A 78 -4.95 2.80 -2.01
C VAL A 78 -4.92 3.74 -3.20
N ASN A 79 -3.88 4.55 -3.32
CA ASN A 79 -3.66 5.46 -4.44
C ASN A 79 -2.52 4.90 -5.30
N VAL A 80 -2.85 4.37 -6.48
CA VAL A 80 -1.84 3.85 -7.41
C VAL A 80 -1.20 5.05 -8.12
N LEU A 81 0.10 5.22 -7.94
CA LEU A 81 0.82 6.40 -8.45
C LEU A 81 1.02 6.34 -9.95
N ARG A 82 0.97 7.52 -10.58
CA ARG A 82 1.32 7.71 -11.99
C ARG A 82 2.84 7.56 -12.18
N ALA A 83 3.25 7.18 -13.37
CA ALA A 83 4.65 6.95 -13.71
C ALA A 83 5.55 8.17 -13.44
N ASP A 84 5.01 9.39 -13.45
CA ASP A 84 5.74 10.63 -13.19
C ASP A 84 5.75 11.06 -11.71
N ALA A 85 5.26 10.22 -10.80
CA ALA A 85 5.07 10.57 -9.39
C ALA A 85 6.19 10.04 -8.46
N GLN A 86 7.44 9.94 -8.95
CA GLN A 86 8.57 9.44 -8.15
C GLN A 86 8.84 10.29 -6.91
N GLU A 87 8.72 11.62 -7.02
CA GLU A 87 8.95 12.51 -5.90
C GLU A 87 7.91 12.29 -4.79
N LEU A 88 6.64 12.16 -5.16
CA LEU A 88 5.57 11.85 -4.21
C LEU A 88 5.83 10.50 -3.52
N ALA A 89 6.23 9.48 -4.28
CA ALA A 89 6.59 8.18 -3.73
C ALA A 89 7.69 8.30 -2.67
N SER A 90 8.72 9.09 -2.94
CA SER A 90 9.83 9.32 -2.00
C SER A 90 9.39 10.08 -0.76
N ASP A 91 8.52 11.06 -0.90
CA ASP A 91 7.98 11.85 0.22
C ASP A 91 7.26 10.96 1.23
N PHE A 92 6.40 10.07 0.72
CA PHE A 92 5.63 9.14 1.55
C PHE A 92 6.43 7.91 1.98
N ALA A 93 7.63 7.69 1.43
CA ALA A 93 8.53 6.62 1.83
C ALA A 93 9.53 7.03 2.92
N GLY A 94 9.43 8.26 3.44
CA GLY A 94 10.27 8.74 4.53
C GLY A 94 11.14 9.94 4.21
N ARG A 95 11.13 10.47 2.98
CA ARG A 95 11.82 11.73 2.66
C ARG A 95 11.25 12.87 3.49
N LEU A 96 9.92 12.90 3.65
CA LEU A 96 9.24 13.84 4.53
C LEU A 96 8.74 13.15 5.81
N PRO A 97 8.78 13.82 6.95
CA PRO A 97 8.13 13.32 8.16
C PRO A 97 6.61 13.22 7.94
N PRO A 98 5.91 12.31 8.65
CA PRO A 98 4.49 12.03 8.41
C PRO A 98 3.60 13.27 8.34
N GLU A 99 3.80 14.25 9.19
CA GLU A 99 3.00 15.47 9.28
C GLU A 99 3.17 16.44 8.11
N GLN A 100 4.19 16.24 7.27
CA GLN A 100 4.48 17.11 6.12
C GLN A 100 4.13 16.49 4.77
N ARG A 101 3.69 15.22 4.74
CA ARG A 101 3.58 14.45 3.49
C ARG A 101 2.47 14.95 2.56
N PHE A 102 1.38 15.47 3.10
CA PHE A 102 0.20 15.83 2.30
C PHE A 102 0.26 17.25 1.72
N GLY A 103 1.08 18.14 2.27
CA GLY A 103 1.04 19.59 1.97
C GLY A 103 1.46 19.98 0.55
N GLU A 104 2.22 19.15 -0.15
CA GLU A 104 2.80 19.46 -1.46
C GLU A 104 1.95 18.95 -2.65
N HIS A 105 0.86 18.23 -2.39
CA HIS A 105 0.10 17.50 -3.40
C HIS A 105 -1.38 17.77 -3.30
N ALA A 106 -2.09 17.57 -4.43
CA ALA A 106 -3.54 17.81 -4.49
C ALA A 106 -4.32 16.55 -4.08
N TRP A 107 -5.08 16.70 -3.00
CA TRP A 107 -5.93 15.66 -2.43
C TRP A 107 -7.38 16.10 -2.43
N HIS A 108 -8.29 15.14 -2.56
CA HIS A 108 -9.70 15.37 -2.31
C HIS A 108 -10.20 14.38 -1.25
N ARG A 109 -11.29 14.73 -0.59
CA ARG A 109 -11.87 13.93 0.50
C ARG A 109 -12.94 13.01 -0.06
N LEU A 110 -12.78 11.70 0.16
CA LEU A 110 -13.80 10.72 -0.19
C LEU A 110 -14.95 10.73 0.81
N PRO A 111 -16.13 10.15 0.46
CA PRO A 111 -17.23 10.00 1.41
C PRO A 111 -16.84 9.27 2.70
N SER A 112 -15.91 8.33 2.64
CA SER A 112 -15.35 7.63 3.81
C SER A 112 -14.58 8.54 4.75
N GLY A 113 -14.18 9.72 4.29
CA GLY A 113 -13.27 10.63 4.97
C GLY A 113 -11.82 10.49 4.55
N ASN A 114 -11.44 9.41 3.88
CA ASN A 114 -10.05 9.21 3.46
C ASN A 114 -9.63 10.22 2.38
N PRO A 115 -8.37 10.71 2.44
CA PRO A 115 -7.85 11.53 1.35
C PRO A 115 -7.50 10.65 0.16
N ALA A 116 -7.85 11.12 -1.04
CA ALA A 116 -7.53 10.49 -2.31
C ALA A 116 -6.69 11.44 -3.16
N LEU A 117 -5.65 10.91 -3.78
CA LEU A 117 -4.77 11.67 -4.67
C LEU A 117 -5.50 11.95 -5.98
N GLU A 118 -5.59 13.23 -6.37
CA GLU A 118 -6.26 13.62 -7.61
C GLU A 118 -5.54 13.07 -8.84
N ALA A 119 -4.21 13.16 -8.87
CA ALA A 119 -3.39 12.70 -9.97
C ALA A 119 -2.90 11.27 -9.74
N SER A 120 -3.78 10.28 -9.91
CA SER A 120 -3.46 8.86 -9.74
C SER A 120 -3.83 8.04 -10.97
N SER A 121 -3.18 6.87 -11.14
CA SER A 121 -3.53 5.90 -12.19
C SER A 121 -4.80 5.13 -11.85
N ALA A 122 -4.98 4.82 -10.57
CA ALA A 122 -6.16 4.17 -10.04
C ALA A 122 -6.26 4.44 -8.54
N GLY A 123 -7.43 4.22 -7.98
CA GLY A 123 -7.61 4.33 -6.54
C GLY A 123 -8.68 3.39 -6.04
N PHE A 124 -8.54 2.96 -4.78
CA PHE A 124 -9.42 2.00 -4.13
C PHE A 124 -9.67 2.44 -2.70
N ASP A 125 -10.89 2.83 -2.40
CA ASP A 125 -11.30 3.14 -1.03
C ASP A 125 -11.84 1.89 -0.37
N CYS A 126 -11.25 1.49 0.75
CA CYS A 126 -11.41 0.15 1.30
C CYS A 126 -11.86 0.17 2.76
N GLU A 127 -12.63 -0.84 3.11
CA GLU A 127 -13.03 -1.12 4.49
C GLU A 127 -12.43 -2.47 4.92
N VAL A 128 -11.74 -2.47 6.06
CA VAL A 128 -11.05 -3.65 6.58
C VAL A 128 -12.03 -4.77 6.95
N ARG A 129 -11.75 -5.98 6.49
CA ARG A 129 -12.50 -7.19 6.83
C ARG A 129 -11.73 -8.14 7.72
N GLU A 130 -10.43 -8.32 7.46
CA GLU A 130 -9.57 -9.22 8.24
C GLU A 130 -8.22 -8.60 8.47
N LEU A 131 -7.63 -8.89 9.63
CA LEU A 131 -6.30 -8.49 10.04
C LEU A 131 -5.53 -9.71 10.49
N SER A 132 -4.26 -9.81 10.09
CA SER A 132 -3.38 -10.89 10.55
C SER A 132 -1.95 -10.37 10.69
N GLN A 133 -1.36 -10.57 11.86
CA GLN A 133 0.04 -10.24 12.08
C GLN A 133 0.91 -11.40 11.59
N VAL A 134 1.82 -11.11 10.65
CA VAL A 134 2.76 -12.08 10.09
C VAL A 134 4.17 -11.52 10.24
N GLY A 135 4.93 -12.03 11.19
CA GLY A 135 6.25 -11.46 11.50
C GLY A 135 6.15 -9.97 11.84
N SER A 136 6.91 -9.15 11.15
CA SER A 136 6.94 -7.69 11.34
C SER A 136 5.80 -6.95 10.63
N HIS A 137 4.94 -7.64 9.88
CA HIS A 137 3.94 -7.02 9.03
C HIS A 137 2.52 -7.35 9.44
N LEU A 138 1.64 -6.36 9.32
CA LEU A 138 0.21 -6.52 9.40
C LEU A 138 -0.33 -6.76 8.00
N VAL A 139 -0.95 -7.92 7.80
CA VAL A 139 -1.67 -8.25 6.56
C VAL A 139 -3.11 -7.84 6.73
N ILE A 140 -3.60 -7.04 5.79
CA ILE A 140 -4.94 -6.46 5.82
C ILE A 140 -5.70 -6.93 4.59
N ILE A 141 -6.82 -7.60 4.81
CA ILE A 141 -7.76 -7.96 3.76
C ILE A 141 -8.94 -7.01 3.87
N ALA A 142 -9.28 -6.34 2.78
CA ALA A 142 -10.28 -5.29 2.76
C ALA A 142 -11.18 -5.37 1.55
N GLU A 143 -12.43 -4.97 1.73
CA GLU A 143 -13.41 -4.86 0.66
C GLU A 143 -13.42 -3.46 0.09
N VAL A 144 -13.37 -3.36 -1.23
CA VAL A 144 -13.37 -2.09 -1.96
C VAL A 144 -14.79 -1.53 -1.98
N GLN A 145 -14.96 -0.32 -1.44
CA GLN A 145 -16.24 0.38 -1.39
C GLN A 145 -16.43 1.34 -2.56
N HIS A 146 -15.33 1.89 -3.07
CA HIS A 146 -15.31 2.82 -4.18
C HIS A 146 -13.95 2.71 -4.88
N CYS A 147 -13.94 2.81 -6.22
CA CYS A 147 -12.71 2.80 -6.98
C CYS A 147 -12.82 3.66 -8.24
N TRP A 148 -11.67 4.03 -8.77
CA TRP A 148 -11.57 4.81 -10.02
C TRP A 148 -10.27 4.47 -10.74
N HIS A 149 -10.20 4.85 -12.01
CA HIS A 149 -8.99 4.72 -12.80
C HIS A 149 -8.89 5.85 -13.83
N SER A 150 -7.70 6.05 -14.34
CA SER A 150 -7.40 7.00 -15.41
C SER A 150 -6.64 6.32 -16.54
N ALA A 151 -6.32 7.07 -17.60
CA ALA A 151 -5.51 6.57 -18.72
C ALA A 151 -4.00 6.61 -18.43
N HIS A 152 -3.58 7.10 -17.27
CA HIS A 152 -2.16 7.23 -16.93
C HIS A 152 -1.55 5.90 -16.51
N ALA A 153 -0.35 5.60 -17.05
CA ALA A 153 0.41 4.41 -16.67
C ALA A 153 0.88 4.48 -15.22
N PRO A 154 0.97 3.34 -14.52
CA PRO A 154 1.42 3.31 -13.13
C PRO A 154 2.94 3.45 -13.01
N LEU A 155 3.38 3.99 -11.89
CA LEU A 155 4.77 3.94 -11.45
C LEU A 155 5.09 2.53 -10.98
N LEU A 156 6.21 1.97 -11.46
CA LEU A 156 6.67 0.63 -11.11
C LEU A 156 7.92 0.72 -10.24
N TYR A 157 8.14 -0.33 -9.46
CA TYR A 157 9.32 -0.51 -8.64
C TYR A 157 9.84 -1.93 -8.79
N SER A 158 11.13 -2.06 -9.11
CA SER A 158 11.82 -3.34 -9.24
C SER A 158 13.31 -3.15 -9.03
N ASN A 159 13.94 -4.08 -8.35
CA ASN A 159 15.38 -4.07 -8.11
C ASN A 159 15.91 -2.76 -7.53
N GLY A 160 15.18 -2.19 -6.57
CA GLY A 160 15.55 -0.94 -5.89
C GLY A 160 15.40 0.31 -6.75
N ARG A 161 14.71 0.26 -7.88
CA ARG A 161 14.55 1.38 -8.80
C ARG A 161 13.10 1.58 -9.21
N TYR A 162 12.74 2.86 -9.38
CA TYR A 162 11.48 3.22 -10.02
C TYR A 162 11.59 3.05 -11.53
N GLY A 163 10.48 2.70 -12.17
CA GLY A 163 10.40 2.53 -13.61
C GLY A 163 8.97 2.68 -14.13
N GLN A 164 8.82 2.43 -15.41
CA GLN A 164 7.54 2.47 -16.09
C GLN A 164 7.57 1.51 -17.28
N PHE A 165 6.42 1.21 -17.84
CA PHE A 165 6.36 0.47 -19.09
C PHE A 165 7.02 1.27 -20.22
N ALA A 166 7.76 0.55 -21.05
CA ALA A 166 8.36 1.13 -22.24
C ALA A 166 7.30 1.39 -23.32
#